data_b78c81ad62c54d1ddbb416b25051a232
#
_entry.id   b78c81ad62c54d1ddbb416b25051a232
#
_cell.length_a   1.000
_cell.length_b   1.000
_cell.length_c   1.000
_cell.angle_alpha   90.00
_cell.angle_beta   90.00
_cell.angle_gamma   90.00
#
_symmetry.space_group_name_H-M   'P 1'
#
loop_
_entity.id
_entity.type
_entity.pdbx_description
1 polymer ?
#
loop_
_entity_poly.entity_id
_entity_poly.type
_entity_poly.pdbx_seq_one_letter_code
_entity_poly.pdbx_strand_id
1 'polypeptide(L)'
;MISIALLGFGCVGSGTAEVLTENKKIIEERLGCEYQIKYILDLREFPDSPFGKLVVHDFNTILNDSEVTVVAEMMGGSHPAYDFTKACLEAGKSVITSNKEVVAKYGVELGEIAAKSGARYMFEASVGGGIPLIRPMTVDLASNKIKKINGILNGTTNYIITSMRDAGVSFEDALKEAQRLGYAEANPAADIEGVDAARKAVILGAVATGKLISPEAIHREGVTKITLSDVALARKLGYEIKLIGYVEDVDGKLMCFVSPMAVPTSNPLARVDDVFNGVLINANMVGEVMFYGPGAGKLPTASAVVADIVDVIAKRNTDAAPLGWVAATEDDVADFDMFACRRMIVTNAKKEGCVEADGMYAYVSEPMTEVEADALKVNDSVVAIYRML
;
A
#
# COMPACT_ATOMS: atom_id res chain seq x y z
N MET A 1 -20.25 0.74 27.51
CA MET A 1 -18.89 0.21 27.22
C MET A 1 -18.93 -0.52 25.88
N ILE A 2 -18.00 -0.27 24.98
CA ILE A 2 -17.94 -0.92 23.65
C ILE A 2 -16.96 -2.09 23.71
N SER A 3 -17.37 -3.26 23.23
CA SER A 3 -16.50 -4.43 23.19
C SER A 3 -15.89 -4.63 21.81
N ILE A 4 -14.57 -4.77 21.77
CA ILE A 4 -13.74 -4.94 20.58
C ILE A 4 -13.16 -6.35 20.61
N ALA A 5 -13.13 -7.03 19.45
CA ALA A 5 -12.37 -8.25 19.26
C ALA A 5 -11.24 -8.03 18.27
N LEU A 6 -10.08 -8.67 18.53
CA LEU A 6 -8.92 -8.66 17.67
C LEU A 6 -8.75 -10.05 17.04
N LEU A 7 -8.68 -10.14 15.72
CA LEU A 7 -8.40 -11.37 14.98
C LEU A 7 -6.92 -11.35 14.53
N GLY A 8 -6.12 -12.23 15.13
CA GLY A 8 -4.67 -12.28 14.98
C GLY A 8 -3.93 -11.45 16.05
N PHE A 9 -2.98 -12.08 16.73
CA PHE A 9 -2.13 -11.45 17.75
C PHE A 9 -0.65 -11.52 17.37
N GLY A 10 -0.39 -11.26 16.08
CA GLY A 10 0.95 -11.09 15.54
C GLY A 10 1.51 -9.69 15.83
N CYS A 11 2.39 -9.22 14.95
CA CYS A 11 3.04 -7.91 15.08
C CYS A 11 2.02 -6.76 15.18
N VAL A 12 1.07 -6.69 14.22
CA VAL A 12 0.07 -5.61 14.19
C VAL A 12 -0.97 -5.77 15.30
N GLY A 13 -1.46 -7.00 15.53
CA GLY A 13 -2.47 -7.25 16.57
C GLY A 13 -1.99 -6.93 17.97
N SER A 14 -0.77 -7.35 18.34
CA SER A 14 -0.18 -6.98 19.62
C SER A 14 0.07 -5.48 19.75
N GLY A 15 0.48 -4.82 18.64
CA GLY A 15 0.60 -3.37 18.59
C GLY A 15 -0.74 -2.65 18.77
N THR A 16 -1.81 -3.18 18.17
CA THR A 16 -3.18 -2.63 18.32
C THR A 16 -3.65 -2.70 19.78
N ALA A 17 -3.43 -3.84 20.46
CA ALA A 17 -3.74 -3.96 21.87
C ALA A 17 -2.92 -2.98 22.73
N GLU A 18 -1.64 -2.80 22.41
CA GLU A 18 -0.75 -1.84 23.07
C GLU A 18 -1.25 -0.41 22.90
N VAL A 19 -1.53 0.05 21.68
CA VAL A 19 -2.04 1.40 21.40
C VAL A 19 -3.38 1.66 22.09
N LEU A 20 -4.32 0.70 22.04
CA LEU A 20 -5.60 0.81 22.71
C LEU A 20 -5.46 0.90 24.24
N THR A 21 -4.41 0.31 24.82
CA THR A 21 -4.18 0.32 26.27
C THR A 21 -3.44 1.57 26.71
N GLU A 22 -2.33 1.89 26.05
CA GLU A 22 -1.48 3.04 26.41
C GLU A 22 -2.23 4.37 26.22
N ASN A 23 -3.01 4.49 25.15
CA ASN A 23 -3.75 5.71 24.82
C ASN A 23 -5.22 5.67 25.27
N LYS A 24 -5.60 4.71 26.13
CA LYS A 24 -7.00 4.48 26.51
C LYS A 24 -7.71 5.76 26.94
N LYS A 25 -7.12 6.50 27.86
CA LYS A 25 -7.71 7.74 28.40
C LYS A 25 -8.01 8.77 27.30
N ILE A 26 -7.05 9.03 26.42
CA ILE A 26 -7.21 10.00 25.33
C ILE A 26 -8.30 9.55 24.35
N ILE A 27 -8.35 8.26 24.06
CA ILE A 27 -9.33 7.68 23.15
C ILE A 27 -10.73 7.77 23.76
N GLU A 28 -10.91 7.37 25.03
CA GLU A 28 -12.21 7.43 25.71
C GLU A 28 -12.73 8.87 25.88
N GLU A 29 -11.85 9.83 26.16
CA GLU A 29 -12.19 11.25 26.20
C GLU A 29 -12.72 11.76 24.84
N ARG A 30 -12.11 11.34 23.73
CA ARG A 30 -12.54 11.69 22.36
C ARG A 30 -13.87 11.01 21.97
N LEU A 31 -14.07 9.79 22.41
CA LEU A 31 -15.25 8.98 22.09
C LEU A 31 -16.46 9.32 22.97
N GLY A 32 -16.25 9.92 24.16
CA GLY A 32 -17.26 10.13 25.17
C GLY A 32 -17.86 8.80 25.69
N CYS A 33 -17.14 7.69 25.54
CA CYS A 33 -17.57 6.39 26.07
C CYS A 33 -16.38 5.47 26.33
N GLU A 34 -16.57 4.50 27.22
CA GLU A 34 -15.59 3.47 27.54
C GLU A 34 -15.59 2.35 26.49
N TYR A 35 -14.42 1.72 26.31
CA TYR A 35 -14.26 0.52 25.50
C TYR A 35 -13.35 -0.49 26.18
N GLN A 36 -13.40 -1.73 25.71
CA GLN A 36 -12.54 -2.82 26.15
C GLN A 36 -12.18 -3.75 24.99
N ILE A 37 -11.00 -4.34 25.03
CA ILE A 37 -10.66 -5.54 24.26
C ILE A 37 -11.29 -6.71 24.99
N LYS A 38 -12.28 -7.37 24.39
CA LYS A 38 -12.99 -8.49 25.00
C LYS A 38 -12.39 -9.83 24.63
N TYR A 39 -11.99 -9.98 23.36
CA TYR A 39 -11.40 -11.20 22.84
C TYR A 39 -10.24 -10.93 21.91
N ILE A 40 -9.31 -11.88 21.89
CA ILE A 40 -8.20 -11.94 20.93
C ILE A 40 -8.22 -13.36 20.33
N LEU A 41 -8.47 -13.48 19.03
CA LEU A 41 -8.41 -14.75 18.33
C LEU A 41 -6.99 -15.02 17.84
N ASP A 42 -6.36 -16.07 18.31
CA ASP A 42 -5.09 -16.58 17.78
C ASP A 42 -5.00 -18.08 18.06
N LEU A 43 -4.26 -18.82 17.23
CA LEU A 43 -4.01 -20.25 17.44
C LEU A 43 -2.96 -20.52 18.51
N ARG A 44 -2.14 -19.52 18.84
CA ARG A 44 -1.06 -19.59 19.83
C ARG A 44 -1.53 -19.11 21.19
N GLU A 45 -0.85 -19.59 22.23
CA GLU A 45 -0.97 -19.08 23.59
C GLU A 45 0.06 -17.96 23.85
N PHE A 46 -0.28 -17.02 24.70
CA PHE A 46 0.57 -15.90 25.07
C PHE A 46 0.63 -15.70 26.60
N PRO A 47 1.18 -16.70 27.34
CA PRO A 47 1.15 -16.69 28.81
C PRO A 47 1.84 -15.50 29.45
N ASP A 48 2.90 -14.98 28.80
CA ASP A 48 3.68 -13.84 29.29
C ASP A 48 3.08 -12.49 28.88
N SER A 49 2.03 -12.48 28.06
CA SER A 49 1.36 -11.25 27.64
C SER A 49 0.31 -10.80 28.67
N PRO A 50 0.18 -9.52 28.98
CA PRO A 50 -0.91 -9.01 29.81
C PRO A 50 -2.31 -9.30 29.20
N PHE A 51 -2.35 -9.59 27.92
CA PHE A 51 -3.56 -9.92 27.15
C PHE A 51 -3.84 -11.42 27.04
N GLY A 52 -2.95 -12.29 27.55
CA GLY A 52 -3.06 -13.75 27.41
C GLY A 52 -4.40 -14.34 27.85
N LYS A 53 -5.03 -13.76 28.87
CA LYS A 53 -6.33 -14.19 29.37
C LYS A 53 -7.51 -13.87 28.45
N LEU A 54 -7.31 -13.00 27.45
CA LEU A 54 -8.32 -12.61 26.46
C LEU A 54 -8.27 -13.49 25.22
N VAL A 55 -7.27 -14.38 25.12
CA VAL A 55 -7.05 -15.23 23.95
C VAL A 55 -8.13 -16.33 23.89
N VAL A 56 -8.72 -16.44 22.74
CA VAL A 56 -9.69 -17.50 22.38
C VAL A 56 -9.23 -18.16 21.08
N HIS A 57 -9.57 -19.44 20.90
CA HIS A 57 -9.14 -20.24 19.75
C HIS A 57 -10.28 -20.57 18.78
N ASP A 58 -11.54 -20.32 19.20
CA ASP A 58 -12.72 -20.53 18.38
C ASP A 58 -13.31 -19.19 17.96
N PHE A 59 -13.33 -18.93 16.64
CA PHE A 59 -13.93 -17.75 16.05
C PHE A 59 -15.41 -17.57 16.41
N ASN A 60 -16.15 -18.69 16.58
CA ASN A 60 -17.56 -18.63 16.93
C ASN A 60 -17.82 -17.98 18.30
N THR A 61 -16.83 -17.99 19.20
CA THR A 61 -16.92 -17.25 20.48
C THR A 61 -17.11 -15.76 20.23
N ILE A 62 -16.43 -15.22 19.22
CA ILE A 62 -16.52 -13.79 18.84
C ILE A 62 -17.76 -13.53 17.99
N LEU A 63 -18.03 -14.40 17.03
CA LEU A 63 -19.13 -14.23 16.08
C LEU A 63 -20.48 -14.22 16.80
N ASN A 64 -20.68 -15.15 17.73
CA ASN A 64 -21.96 -15.33 18.45
C ASN A 64 -22.15 -14.38 19.64
N ASP A 65 -21.14 -13.62 20.04
CA ASP A 65 -21.27 -12.67 21.14
C ASP A 65 -21.85 -11.33 20.62
N SER A 66 -23.08 -11.05 21.00
CA SER A 66 -23.79 -9.82 20.60
C SER A 66 -23.21 -8.52 21.20
N GLU A 67 -22.41 -8.60 22.26
CA GLU A 67 -21.75 -7.43 22.84
C GLU A 67 -20.52 -6.99 22.00
N VAL A 68 -19.95 -7.88 21.19
CA VAL A 68 -18.87 -7.56 20.27
C VAL A 68 -19.46 -6.90 19.02
N THR A 69 -19.24 -5.61 18.86
CA THR A 69 -19.75 -4.83 17.73
C THR A 69 -18.65 -4.35 16.77
N VAL A 70 -17.40 -4.39 17.22
CA VAL A 70 -16.21 -3.96 16.46
C VAL A 70 -15.19 -5.08 16.43
N VAL A 71 -14.73 -5.44 15.24
CA VAL A 71 -13.74 -6.50 15.02
C VAL A 71 -12.58 -5.94 14.22
N ALA A 72 -11.35 -6.10 14.71
CA ALA A 72 -10.14 -5.71 13.99
C ALA A 72 -9.42 -6.96 13.50
N GLU A 73 -9.34 -7.14 12.18
CA GLU A 73 -8.69 -8.25 11.49
C GLU A 73 -7.25 -7.87 11.11
N MET A 74 -6.28 -8.60 11.65
CA MET A 74 -4.84 -8.38 11.45
C MET A 74 -4.12 -9.72 11.23
N MET A 75 -4.79 -10.65 10.56
CA MET A 75 -4.27 -11.95 10.19
C MET A 75 -3.46 -11.84 8.88
N GLY A 76 -2.67 -12.80 8.58
CA GLY A 76 -1.96 -12.89 7.30
C GLY A 76 -2.70 -13.76 6.29
N GLY A 77 -2.46 -13.53 4.99
CA GLY A 77 -3.08 -14.27 3.90
C GLY A 77 -4.55 -13.93 3.66
N SER A 78 -5.16 -14.52 2.63
CA SER A 78 -6.56 -14.25 2.28
C SER A 78 -7.56 -15.11 3.09
N HIS A 79 -7.22 -16.35 3.42
CA HIS A 79 -8.03 -17.25 4.23
C HIS A 79 -7.28 -17.64 5.51
N PRO A 80 -7.96 -17.74 6.67
CA PRO A 80 -9.39 -17.55 6.92
C PRO A 80 -9.82 -16.06 7.10
N ALA A 81 -8.95 -15.09 6.89
CA ALA A 81 -9.24 -13.66 7.13
C ALA A 81 -10.49 -13.17 6.38
N TYR A 82 -10.61 -13.52 5.08
CA TYR A 82 -11.80 -13.20 4.29
C TYR A 82 -13.06 -13.84 4.88
N ASP A 83 -13.02 -15.12 5.22
CA ASP A 83 -14.20 -15.85 5.71
C ASP A 83 -14.70 -15.25 7.03
N PHE A 84 -13.79 -14.90 7.94
CA PHE A 84 -14.12 -14.30 9.22
C PHE A 84 -14.62 -12.86 9.06
N THR A 85 -14.00 -12.08 8.18
CA THR A 85 -14.45 -10.72 7.86
C THR A 85 -15.87 -10.75 7.31
N LYS A 86 -16.13 -11.62 6.33
CA LYS A 86 -17.46 -11.80 5.74
C LYS A 86 -18.50 -12.16 6.78
N ALA A 87 -18.26 -13.19 7.59
CA ALA A 87 -19.19 -13.63 8.64
C ALA A 87 -19.47 -12.52 9.67
N CYS A 88 -18.45 -11.75 10.08
CA CYS A 88 -18.64 -10.61 10.98
C CYS A 88 -19.52 -9.52 10.35
N LEU A 89 -19.25 -9.14 9.10
CA LEU A 89 -20.06 -8.15 8.39
C LEU A 89 -21.50 -8.61 8.20
N GLU A 90 -21.73 -9.87 7.81
CA GLU A 90 -23.07 -10.47 7.71
C GLU A 90 -23.84 -10.46 9.05
N ALA A 91 -23.12 -10.62 10.17
CA ALA A 91 -23.69 -10.50 11.52
C ALA A 91 -23.87 -9.07 12.01
N GLY A 92 -23.63 -8.05 11.16
CA GLY A 92 -23.77 -6.63 11.51
C GLY A 92 -22.64 -6.08 12.38
N LYS A 93 -21.52 -6.83 12.54
CA LYS A 93 -20.34 -6.34 13.25
C LYS A 93 -19.46 -5.54 12.29
N SER A 94 -19.06 -4.34 12.71
CA SER A 94 -18.13 -3.53 11.92
C SER A 94 -16.74 -4.14 11.94
N VAL A 95 -16.09 -4.19 10.78
CA VAL A 95 -14.75 -4.78 10.62
C VAL A 95 -13.75 -3.72 10.16
N ILE A 96 -12.61 -3.70 10.86
CA ILE A 96 -11.41 -2.97 10.50
C ILE A 96 -10.35 -3.98 10.06
N THR A 97 -9.65 -3.72 8.96
CA THR A 97 -8.59 -4.65 8.50
C THR A 97 -7.32 -3.94 8.08
N SER A 98 -6.17 -4.56 8.35
CA SER A 98 -4.87 -4.21 7.78
C SER A 98 -4.49 -5.09 6.58
N ASN A 99 -5.36 -6.01 6.18
CA ASN A 99 -5.08 -7.06 5.22
C ASN A 99 -5.33 -6.59 3.78
N LYS A 100 -4.30 -6.01 3.18
CA LYS A 100 -4.34 -5.53 1.80
C LYS A 100 -4.71 -6.59 0.76
N GLU A 101 -4.41 -7.87 1.04
CA GLU A 101 -4.75 -8.97 0.13
C GLU A 101 -6.27 -9.21 0.09
N VAL A 102 -6.91 -9.20 1.27
CA VAL A 102 -8.36 -9.31 1.39
C VAL A 102 -9.04 -8.10 0.75
N VAL A 103 -8.56 -6.89 1.04
CA VAL A 103 -9.15 -5.65 0.47
C VAL A 103 -9.02 -5.61 -1.04
N ALA A 104 -7.84 -5.88 -1.58
CA ALA A 104 -7.59 -5.83 -3.02
C ALA A 104 -8.37 -6.88 -3.81
N LYS A 105 -8.67 -8.04 -3.21
CA LYS A 105 -9.34 -9.15 -3.88
C LYS A 105 -10.85 -9.17 -3.67
N TYR A 106 -11.30 -8.84 -2.46
CA TYR A 106 -12.70 -9.01 -2.04
C TYR A 106 -13.37 -7.69 -1.59
N GLY A 107 -12.71 -6.55 -1.78
CA GLY A 107 -13.19 -5.25 -1.29
C GLY A 107 -14.57 -4.87 -1.79
N VAL A 108 -14.91 -5.21 -3.04
CA VAL A 108 -16.26 -4.97 -3.62
C VAL A 108 -17.31 -5.78 -2.86
N GLU A 109 -17.13 -7.10 -2.78
CA GLU A 109 -18.09 -8.00 -2.11
C GLU A 109 -18.26 -7.64 -0.63
N LEU A 110 -17.15 -7.43 0.08
CA LEU A 110 -17.19 -7.11 1.51
C LEU A 110 -17.84 -5.73 1.76
N GLY A 111 -17.60 -4.76 0.88
CA GLY A 111 -18.27 -3.46 0.91
C GLY A 111 -19.78 -3.55 0.69
N GLU A 112 -20.23 -4.41 -0.23
CA GLU A 112 -21.66 -4.67 -0.44
C GLU A 112 -22.31 -5.36 0.76
N ILE A 113 -21.64 -6.34 1.38
CA ILE A 113 -22.12 -7.02 2.57
C ILE A 113 -22.24 -6.04 3.73
N ALA A 114 -21.23 -5.21 3.95
CA ALA A 114 -21.23 -4.18 4.97
C ALA A 114 -22.44 -3.20 4.78
N ALA A 115 -22.65 -2.75 3.55
CA ALA A 115 -23.77 -1.87 3.23
C ALA A 115 -25.15 -2.53 3.50
N LYS A 116 -25.30 -3.81 3.17
CA LYS A 116 -26.55 -4.57 3.40
C LYS A 116 -26.84 -4.81 4.87
N SER A 117 -25.81 -5.05 5.69
CA SER A 117 -25.96 -5.32 7.12
C SER A 117 -25.96 -4.05 7.99
N GLY A 118 -25.65 -2.88 7.43
CA GLY A 118 -25.44 -1.65 8.16
C GLY A 118 -24.13 -1.57 8.94
N ALA A 119 -23.24 -2.54 8.75
CA ALA A 119 -21.90 -2.56 9.33
C ALA A 119 -20.95 -1.62 8.57
N ARG A 120 -19.82 -1.27 9.19
CA ARG A 120 -18.73 -0.52 8.54
C ARG A 120 -17.58 -1.44 8.20
N TYR A 121 -17.02 -1.29 7.01
CA TYR A 121 -15.81 -1.96 6.58
C TYR A 121 -14.72 -0.91 6.36
N MET A 122 -13.68 -0.93 7.19
CA MET A 122 -12.61 0.07 7.22
C MET A 122 -11.26 -0.59 7.02
N PHE A 123 -10.33 0.07 6.30
CA PHE A 123 -9.07 -0.55 5.90
C PHE A 123 -7.92 0.45 5.72
N GLU A 124 -7.89 1.54 6.54
CA GLU A 124 -6.80 2.53 6.52
C GLU A 124 -5.43 1.87 6.59
N ALA A 125 -5.28 0.89 7.47
CA ALA A 125 -4.02 0.17 7.69
C ALA A 125 -3.59 -0.76 6.54
N SER A 126 -4.40 -0.93 5.50
CA SER A 126 -4.08 -1.78 4.34
C SER A 126 -3.08 -1.12 3.39
N VAL A 127 -2.97 0.21 3.39
CA VAL A 127 -2.05 0.98 2.55
C VAL A 127 -1.32 2.02 3.38
N GLY A 128 0.00 2.12 3.20
CA GLY A 128 0.81 3.17 3.84
C GLY A 128 1.12 2.97 5.32
N GLY A 129 0.76 1.84 5.92
CA GLY A 129 1.05 1.53 7.33
C GLY A 129 0.54 2.60 8.28
N GLY A 130 1.44 3.42 8.84
CA GLY A 130 1.08 4.53 9.74
C GLY A 130 0.73 5.84 9.04
N ILE A 131 0.86 5.91 7.71
CA ILE A 131 0.53 7.10 6.93
C ILE A 131 -0.98 7.15 6.71
N PRO A 132 -1.69 8.20 7.14
CA PRO A 132 -3.10 8.36 6.84
C PRO A 132 -3.26 8.67 5.34
N LEU A 133 -3.95 7.81 4.59
CA LEU A 133 -4.15 7.93 3.15
C LEU A 133 -5.62 7.84 2.75
N ILE A 134 -6.28 6.75 3.14
CA ILE A 134 -7.64 6.44 2.68
C ILE A 134 -8.64 7.45 3.23
N ARG A 135 -8.57 7.74 4.53
CA ARG A 135 -9.44 8.74 5.15
C ARG A 135 -9.21 10.14 4.60
N PRO A 136 -7.98 10.68 4.50
CA PRO A 136 -7.76 11.96 3.84
C PRO A 136 -8.31 12.00 2.40
N MET A 137 -8.14 10.94 1.61
CA MET A 137 -8.68 10.89 0.25
C MET A 137 -10.22 10.92 0.22
N THR A 138 -10.88 10.25 1.17
CA THR A 138 -12.35 10.11 1.20
C THR A 138 -13.06 11.20 1.99
N VAL A 139 -12.38 11.88 2.90
CA VAL A 139 -12.97 12.92 3.79
C VAL A 139 -12.38 14.29 3.48
N ASP A 140 -11.06 14.47 3.64
CA ASP A 140 -10.45 15.81 3.53
C ASP A 140 -10.35 16.26 2.07
N LEU A 141 -10.14 15.35 1.14
CA LEU A 141 -10.07 15.60 -0.30
C LEU A 141 -11.39 15.29 -1.03
N ALA A 142 -12.48 15.01 -0.32
CA ALA A 142 -13.78 14.62 -0.90
C ALA A 142 -14.37 15.65 -1.90
N SER A 143 -13.95 16.91 -1.81
CA SER A 143 -14.37 17.96 -2.75
C SER A 143 -13.52 18.00 -4.04
N ASN A 144 -12.54 17.09 -4.18
CA ASN A 144 -11.62 17.08 -5.30
C ASN A 144 -11.81 15.83 -6.15
N LYS A 145 -11.60 15.98 -7.47
CA LYS A 145 -11.33 14.83 -8.34
C LYS A 145 -9.84 14.52 -8.27
N ILE A 146 -9.50 13.34 -7.74
CA ILE A 146 -8.13 12.84 -7.76
C ILE A 146 -7.80 12.47 -9.20
N LYS A 147 -6.73 13.06 -9.74
CA LYS A 147 -6.30 12.83 -11.12
C LYS A 147 -5.20 11.81 -11.19
N LYS A 148 -4.25 11.88 -10.24
CA LYS A 148 -3.06 11.04 -10.26
C LYS A 148 -2.56 10.75 -8.86
N ILE A 149 -2.05 9.54 -8.65
CA ILE A 149 -1.36 9.12 -7.44
C ILE A 149 -0.05 8.46 -7.85
N ASN A 150 1.05 8.92 -7.27
CA ASN A 150 2.36 8.30 -7.38
C ASN A 150 2.83 7.92 -5.99
N GLY A 151 3.13 6.64 -5.77
CA GLY A 151 3.47 6.19 -4.44
C GLY A 151 4.70 5.30 -4.39
N ILE A 152 5.63 5.62 -3.47
CA ILE A 152 6.60 4.66 -2.95
C ILE A 152 5.87 3.89 -1.87
N LEU A 153 5.36 2.70 -2.22
CA LEU A 153 4.40 1.95 -1.41
C LEU A 153 5.02 0.77 -0.67
N ASN A 154 6.32 0.48 -0.91
CA ASN A 154 7.02 -0.63 -0.29
C ASN A 154 8.36 -0.17 0.28
N GLY A 155 8.51 -0.25 1.61
CA GLY A 155 9.70 0.21 2.33
C GLY A 155 10.93 -0.67 2.07
N THR A 156 10.76 -1.97 1.88
CA THR A 156 11.86 -2.92 1.61
C THR A 156 12.58 -2.57 0.31
N THR A 157 11.84 -2.39 -0.77
CA THR A 157 12.42 -2.04 -2.08
C THR A 157 13.01 -0.63 -2.07
N ASN A 158 12.38 0.32 -1.37
CA ASN A 158 12.94 1.66 -1.25
C ASN A 158 14.26 1.64 -0.46
N TYR A 159 14.35 0.88 0.63
CA TYR A 159 15.60 0.67 1.38
C TYR A 159 16.70 0.07 0.50
N ILE A 160 16.39 -0.98 -0.27
CA ILE A 160 17.36 -1.63 -1.17
C ILE A 160 17.92 -0.61 -2.17
N ILE A 161 17.07 0.11 -2.89
CA ILE A 161 17.49 1.10 -3.89
C ILE A 161 18.27 2.25 -3.23
N THR A 162 17.85 2.70 -2.04
CA THR A 162 18.56 3.73 -1.27
C THR A 162 19.97 3.25 -0.89
N SER A 163 20.12 2.00 -0.42
CA SER A 163 21.40 1.41 -0.06
C SER A 163 22.32 1.25 -1.27
N MET A 164 21.80 0.81 -2.41
CA MET A 164 22.53 0.76 -3.67
C MET A 164 23.07 2.14 -4.05
N ARG A 165 22.26 3.18 -3.92
CA ARG A 165 22.60 4.56 -4.23
C ARG A 165 23.70 5.11 -3.30
N ASP A 166 23.52 4.97 -2.00
CA ASP A 166 24.32 5.69 -0.99
C ASP A 166 25.57 4.93 -0.56
N ALA A 167 25.49 3.60 -0.45
CA ALA A 167 26.60 2.76 -0.06
C ALA A 167 27.32 2.13 -1.26
N GLY A 168 26.79 2.22 -2.49
CA GLY A 168 27.38 1.62 -3.68
C GLY A 168 27.44 0.09 -3.62
N VAL A 169 26.50 -0.54 -2.90
CA VAL A 169 26.43 -2.01 -2.74
C VAL A 169 25.52 -2.62 -3.80
N SER A 170 25.75 -3.90 -4.12
CA SER A 170 24.91 -4.64 -5.07
C SER A 170 23.47 -4.80 -4.55
N PHE A 171 22.53 -5.12 -5.45
CA PHE A 171 21.15 -5.47 -5.07
C PHE A 171 21.13 -6.62 -4.06
N GLU A 172 21.93 -7.67 -4.30
CA GLU A 172 22.00 -8.85 -3.44
C GLU A 172 22.52 -8.52 -2.04
N ASP A 173 23.50 -7.64 -1.92
CA ASP A 173 24.08 -7.26 -0.63
C ASP A 173 23.11 -6.32 0.12
N ALA A 174 22.45 -5.40 -0.57
CA ALA A 174 21.42 -4.55 0.00
C ALA A 174 20.22 -5.38 0.50
N LEU A 175 19.81 -6.41 -0.26
CA LEU A 175 18.74 -7.32 0.16
C LEU A 175 19.13 -8.15 1.40
N LYS A 176 20.34 -8.70 1.45
CA LYS A 176 20.84 -9.42 2.64
C LYS A 176 20.84 -8.54 3.88
N GLU A 177 21.27 -7.29 3.71
CA GLU A 177 21.25 -6.34 4.85
C GLU A 177 19.84 -5.97 5.26
N ALA A 178 18.91 -5.79 4.32
CA ALA A 178 17.48 -5.61 4.62
C ALA A 178 16.90 -6.79 5.41
N GLN A 179 17.27 -8.02 5.05
CA GLN A 179 16.87 -9.23 5.78
C GLN A 179 17.49 -9.28 7.19
N ARG A 180 18.77 -8.94 7.32
CA ARG A 180 19.45 -8.89 8.62
C ARG A 180 18.81 -7.87 9.57
N LEU A 181 18.38 -6.73 9.05
CA LEU A 181 17.71 -5.67 9.81
C LEU A 181 16.22 -5.93 10.07
N GLY A 182 15.65 -7.01 9.47
CA GLY A 182 14.23 -7.35 9.59
C GLY A 182 13.29 -6.51 8.71
N TYR A 183 13.82 -5.79 7.72
CA TYR A 183 13.04 -5.05 6.72
C TYR A 183 12.52 -5.94 5.60
N ALA A 184 13.19 -7.06 5.34
CA ALA A 184 12.76 -8.08 4.39
C ALA A 184 12.64 -9.44 5.10
N GLU A 185 11.63 -10.21 4.73
CA GLU A 185 11.46 -11.59 5.17
C GLU A 185 12.44 -12.52 4.45
N ALA A 186 12.55 -13.79 4.92
CA ALA A 186 13.37 -14.81 4.28
C ALA A 186 12.95 -15.07 2.81
N ASN A 187 11.63 -14.98 2.53
CA ASN A 187 11.10 -14.97 1.17
C ASN A 187 10.60 -13.56 0.81
N PRO A 188 11.43 -12.72 0.19
CA PRO A 188 11.10 -11.34 -0.12
C PRO A 188 10.37 -11.16 -1.45
N ALA A 189 9.98 -12.24 -2.15
CA ALA A 189 9.44 -12.18 -3.51
C ALA A 189 8.27 -11.18 -3.67
N ALA A 190 7.34 -11.15 -2.70
CA ALA A 190 6.21 -10.23 -2.75
C ALA A 190 6.63 -8.75 -2.77
N ASP A 191 7.75 -8.41 -2.12
CA ASP A 191 8.29 -7.06 -2.11
C ASP A 191 9.08 -6.78 -3.40
N ILE A 192 10.12 -7.59 -3.66
CA ILE A 192 11.08 -7.31 -4.74
C ILE A 192 10.51 -7.48 -6.15
N GLU A 193 9.43 -8.25 -6.31
CA GLU A 193 8.68 -8.39 -7.56
C GLU A 193 7.52 -7.39 -7.69
N GLY A 194 7.30 -6.52 -6.69
CA GLY A 194 6.29 -5.46 -6.71
C GLY A 194 4.85 -5.91 -6.43
N VAL A 195 4.63 -7.14 -5.95
CA VAL A 195 3.28 -7.69 -5.64
C VAL A 195 2.62 -6.88 -4.51
N ASP A 196 3.37 -6.58 -3.44
CA ASP A 196 2.89 -5.76 -2.33
C ASP A 196 2.47 -4.37 -2.81
N ALA A 197 3.32 -3.71 -3.61
CA ALA A 197 3.03 -2.40 -4.16
C ALA A 197 1.81 -2.42 -5.11
N ALA A 198 1.64 -3.49 -5.90
CA ALA A 198 0.50 -3.65 -6.80
C ALA A 198 -0.83 -3.74 -6.04
N ARG A 199 -0.91 -4.53 -4.96
CA ARG A 199 -2.10 -4.60 -4.10
C ARG A 199 -2.47 -3.24 -3.53
N LYS A 200 -1.48 -2.47 -3.08
CA LYS A 200 -1.70 -1.12 -2.54
C LYS A 200 -2.11 -0.12 -3.62
N ALA A 201 -1.52 -0.20 -4.82
CA ALA A 201 -1.85 0.68 -5.93
C ALA A 201 -3.31 0.50 -6.39
N VAL A 202 -3.80 -0.74 -6.52
CA VAL A 202 -5.20 -0.98 -6.91
C VAL A 202 -6.19 -0.53 -5.85
N ILE A 203 -5.85 -0.65 -4.55
CA ILE A 203 -6.67 -0.11 -3.46
C ILE A 203 -6.76 1.42 -3.56
N LEU A 204 -5.63 2.11 -3.75
CA LEU A 204 -5.63 3.57 -3.94
C LEU A 204 -6.40 3.98 -5.19
N GLY A 205 -6.28 3.22 -6.28
CA GLY A 205 -7.08 3.40 -7.50
C GLY A 205 -8.58 3.29 -7.23
N ALA A 206 -9.00 2.27 -6.48
CA ALA A 206 -10.40 2.08 -6.10
C ALA A 206 -10.90 3.20 -5.17
N VAL A 207 -10.09 3.66 -4.22
CA VAL A 207 -10.44 4.82 -3.38
C VAL A 207 -10.61 6.10 -4.22
N ALA A 208 -9.79 6.29 -5.25
CA ALA A 208 -9.85 7.48 -6.09
C ALA A 208 -11.02 7.47 -7.10
N THR A 209 -11.42 6.29 -7.59
CA THR A 209 -12.34 6.16 -8.74
C THR A 209 -13.62 5.37 -8.45
N GLY A 210 -13.67 4.64 -7.34
CA GLY A 210 -14.74 3.66 -7.05
C GLY A 210 -14.62 2.35 -7.84
N LYS A 211 -13.56 2.15 -8.65
CA LYS A 211 -13.38 0.98 -9.52
C LYS A 211 -12.19 0.15 -9.06
N LEU A 212 -12.42 -1.08 -8.61
CA LEU A 212 -11.38 -2.00 -8.16
C LEU A 212 -10.90 -2.88 -9.31
N ILE A 213 -9.64 -2.70 -9.72
CA ILE A 213 -8.94 -3.58 -10.68
C ILE A 213 -8.30 -4.74 -9.90
N SER A 214 -8.27 -5.95 -10.48
CA SER A 214 -7.49 -7.06 -9.93
C SER A 214 -5.99 -6.73 -9.93
N PRO A 215 -5.26 -6.96 -8.83
CA PRO A 215 -3.80 -6.76 -8.81
C PRO A 215 -3.04 -7.59 -9.85
N GLU A 216 -3.61 -8.70 -10.30
CA GLU A 216 -3.04 -9.57 -11.33
C GLU A 216 -3.22 -9.00 -12.75
N ALA A 217 -4.19 -8.09 -12.94
CA ALA A 217 -4.50 -7.49 -14.24
C ALA A 217 -3.67 -6.24 -14.57
N ILE A 218 -2.94 -5.69 -13.60
CA ILE A 218 -2.11 -4.51 -13.84
C ILE A 218 -0.69 -4.90 -14.25
N HIS A 219 -0.06 -4.08 -15.07
CA HIS A 219 1.36 -4.22 -15.39
C HIS A 219 2.21 -4.05 -14.13
N ARG A 220 3.18 -4.96 -13.92
CA ARG A 220 4.03 -4.96 -12.74
C ARG A 220 5.46 -5.34 -13.08
N GLU A 221 6.38 -4.50 -12.65
CA GLU A 221 7.82 -4.75 -12.70
C GLU A 221 8.42 -4.61 -11.31
N GLY A 222 9.26 -5.57 -10.92
CA GLY A 222 10.03 -5.54 -9.68
C GLY A 222 11.36 -4.82 -9.81
N VAL A 223 12.16 -4.89 -8.76
CA VAL A 223 13.44 -4.15 -8.65
C VAL A 223 14.68 -5.03 -8.86
N THR A 224 14.54 -6.32 -9.10
CA THR A 224 15.63 -7.30 -9.15
C THR A 224 16.59 -7.09 -10.32
N LYS A 225 16.18 -6.34 -11.34
CA LYS A 225 16.98 -6.06 -12.54
C LYS A 225 17.75 -4.74 -12.47
N ILE A 226 17.53 -3.94 -11.41
CA ILE A 226 18.21 -2.65 -11.26
C ILE A 226 19.67 -2.89 -10.91
N THR A 227 20.58 -2.26 -11.65
CA THR A 227 22.03 -2.35 -11.42
C THR A 227 22.58 -1.08 -10.78
N LEU A 228 23.79 -1.15 -10.23
CA LEU A 228 24.50 0.04 -9.72
C LEU A 228 24.73 1.07 -10.82
N SER A 229 25.05 0.62 -12.02
CA SER A 229 25.25 1.50 -13.19
C SER A 229 23.98 2.24 -13.52
N ASP A 230 22.79 1.62 -13.44
CA ASP A 230 21.51 2.28 -13.69
C ASP A 230 21.26 3.41 -12.67
N VAL A 231 21.52 3.12 -11.38
CA VAL A 231 21.37 4.12 -10.31
C VAL A 231 22.35 5.30 -10.52
N ALA A 232 23.61 5.01 -10.86
CA ALA A 232 24.62 6.04 -11.11
C ALA A 232 24.29 6.87 -12.33
N LEU A 233 23.82 6.27 -13.42
CA LEU A 233 23.39 6.94 -14.66
C LEU A 233 22.17 7.83 -14.43
N ALA A 234 21.16 7.34 -13.70
CA ALA A 234 19.98 8.12 -13.34
C ALA A 234 20.39 9.41 -12.60
N ARG A 235 21.26 9.30 -11.61
CA ARG A 235 21.76 10.45 -10.84
C ARG A 235 22.51 11.47 -11.70
N LYS A 236 23.33 11.01 -12.63
CA LYS A 236 24.02 11.90 -13.57
C LYS A 236 23.08 12.66 -14.51
N LEU A 237 21.90 12.08 -14.77
CA LEU A 237 20.83 12.73 -15.53
C LEU A 237 19.91 13.62 -14.67
N GLY A 238 20.09 13.65 -13.33
CA GLY A 238 19.26 14.42 -12.40
C GLY A 238 18.00 13.68 -11.92
N TYR A 239 18.05 12.35 -11.88
CA TYR A 239 16.93 11.48 -11.47
C TYR A 239 17.36 10.50 -10.37
N GLU A 240 16.38 10.00 -9.61
CA GLU A 240 16.52 8.89 -8.70
C GLU A 240 15.62 7.72 -9.17
N ILE A 241 16.11 6.49 -9.11
CA ILE A 241 15.27 5.32 -9.40
C ILE A 241 14.46 4.98 -8.16
N LYS A 242 13.14 4.86 -8.30
CA LYS A 242 12.19 4.46 -7.25
C LYS A 242 11.20 3.44 -7.80
N LEU A 243 10.76 2.47 -6.97
CA LEU A 243 9.61 1.64 -7.32
C LEU A 243 8.33 2.42 -7.07
N ILE A 244 7.61 2.75 -8.12
CA ILE A 244 6.43 3.60 -8.08
C ILE A 244 5.17 2.78 -8.37
N GLY A 245 4.20 2.84 -7.45
CA GLY A 245 2.81 2.55 -7.75
C GLY A 245 2.18 3.77 -8.41
N TYR A 246 1.78 3.61 -9.65
CA TYR A 246 1.21 4.66 -10.49
C TYR A 246 -0.28 4.44 -10.67
N VAL A 247 -1.06 5.47 -10.43
CA VAL A 247 -2.51 5.50 -10.64
C VAL A 247 -2.87 6.82 -11.29
N GLU A 248 -3.62 6.81 -12.39
CA GLU A 248 -4.06 8.03 -13.10
C GLU A 248 -5.44 7.83 -13.72
N ASP A 249 -6.29 8.85 -13.65
CA ASP A 249 -7.52 8.94 -14.42
C ASP A 249 -7.19 9.50 -15.81
N VAL A 250 -7.17 8.65 -16.81
CA VAL A 250 -6.94 9.00 -18.22
C VAL A 250 -8.30 9.02 -18.92
N ASP A 251 -8.90 10.20 -19.04
CA ASP A 251 -10.20 10.41 -19.71
C ASP A 251 -11.33 9.50 -19.17
N GLY A 252 -11.34 9.27 -17.85
CA GLY A 252 -12.34 8.44 -17.17
C GLY A 252 -12.01 6.96 -17.11
N LYS A 253 -10.87 6.54 -17.69
CA LYS A 253 -10.30 5.20 -17.55
C LYS A 253 -9.16 5.18 -16.55
N LEU A 254 -9.04 4.12 -15.80
CA LEU A 254 -8.03 3.98 -14.77
C LEU A 254 -6.75 3.36 -15.36
N MET A 255 -5.66 4.14 -15.41
CA MET A 255 -4.32 3.64 -15.60
C MET A 255 -3.76 3.27 -14.23
N CYS A 256 -3.35 2.00 -14.05
CA CYS A 256 -2.74 1.52 -12.82
C CYS A 256 -1.61 0.53 -13.14
N PHE A 257 -0.41 0.79 -12.62
CA PHE A 257 0.73 -0.13 -12.77
C PHE A 257 1.77 0.08 -11.66
N VAL A 258 2.73 -0.85 -11.56
CA VAL A 258 3.89 -0.75 -10.67
C VAL A 258 5.15 -0.99 -11.48
N SER A 259 6.09 -0.04 -11.42
CA SER A 259 7.40 -0.24 -12.05
C SER A 259 8.49 0.61 -11.39
N PRO A 260 9.77 0.22 -11.55
CA PRO A 260 10.88 1.14 -11.33
C PRO A 260 10.76 2.33 -12.29
N MET A 261 10.85 3.54 -11.75
CA MET A 261 10.76 4.77 -12.54
C MET A 261 11.93 5.71 -12.19
N ALA A 262 12.38 6.46 -13.18
CA ALA A 262 13.32 7.56 -12.98
C ALA A 262 12.53 8.81 -12.54
N VAL A 263 12.67 9.16 -11.27
CA VAL A 263 11.97 10.26 -10.60
C VAL A 263 12.87 11.49 -10.61
N PRO A 264 12.43 12.64 -11.14
CA PRO A 264 13.24 13.86 -11.15
C PRO A 264 13.65 14.27 -9.73
N THR A 265 14.87 14.72 -9.51
CA THR A 265 15.35 15.17 -8.19
C THR A 265 14.58 16.38 -7.65
N SER A 266 13.86 17.10 -8.50
CA SER A 266 12.92 18.16 -8.14
C SER A 266 11.58 17.64 -7.59
N ASN A 267 11.22 16.38 -7.87
CA ASN A 267 10.00 15.76 -7.34
C ASN A 267 10.22 15.34 -5.89
N PRO A 268 9.28 15.65 -4.95
CA PRO A 268 9.44 15.29 -3.55
C PRO A 268 9.63 13.79 -3.31
N LEU A 269 9.08 12.90 -4.15
CA LEU A 269 9.27 11.45 -4.03
C LEU A 269 10.73 11.01 -4.19
N ALA A 270 11.55 11.75 -4.94
CA ALA A 270 12.96 11.45 -5.09
C ALA A 270 13.75 11.47 -3.77
N ARG A 271 13.23 12.19 -2.76
CA ARG A 271 13.84 12.35 -1.43
C ARG A 271 13.24 11.44 -0.36
N VAL A 272 12.35 10.53 -0.75
CA VAL A 272 11.84 9.50 0.16
C VAL A 272 12.84 8.36 0.19
N ASP A 273 13.59 8.23 1.26
CA ASP A 273 14.70 7.28 1.39
C ASP A 273 14.43 6.22 2.45
N ASP A 274 15.32 5.25 2.56
CA ASP A 274 15.30 4.15 3.51
C ASP A 274 13.98 3.35 3.46
N VAL A 275 13.43 3.01 4.62
CA VAL A 275 12.19 2.24 4.77
C VAL A 275 10.92 3.09 4.69
N PHE A 276 11.06 4.40 4.46
CA PHE A 276 9.92 5.29 4.41
C PHE A 276 9.13 5.15 3.13
N ASN A 277 7.84 5.43 3.24
CA ASN A 277 6.92 5.52 2.12
C ASN A 277 6.53 6.99 1.89
N GLY A 278 6.18 7.29 0.65
CA GLY A 278 5.67 8.61 0.26
C GLY A 278 4.60 8.44 -0.82
N VAL A 279 3.49 9.15 -0.68
CA VAL A 279 2.40 9.13 -1.65
C VAL A 279 2.08 10.56 -2.05
N LEU A 280 2.28 10.86 -3.31
CA LEU A 280 1.98 12.14 -3.93
C LEU A 280 0.65 12.02 -4.65
N ILE A 281 -0.32 12.83 -4.26
CA ILE A 281 -1.67 12.88 -4.83
C ILE A 281 -1.83 14.20 -5.57
N ASN A 282 -2.17 14.14 -6.85
CA ASN A 282 -2.54 15.29 -7.65
C ASN A 282 -4.06 15.32 -7.82
N ALA A 283 -4.67 16.41 -7.39
CA ALA A 283 -6.11 16.60 -7.47
C ALA A 283 -6.46 17.93 -8.15
N ASN A 284 -7.67 18.05 -8.67
CA ASN A 284 -8.04 19.13 -9.57
C ASN A 284 -8.11 20.54 -8.92
N MET A 285 -8.38 20.62 -7.62
CA MET A 285 -8.56 21.91 -6.94
C MET A 285 -7.41 22.22 -5.97
N VAL A 286 -7.01 21.24 -5.15
CA VAL A 286 -5.93 21.45 -4.16
C VAL A 286 -4.54 21.40 -4.80
N GLY A 287 -4.41 20.83 -6.01
CA GLY A 287 -3.13 20.60 -6.64
C GLY A 287 -2.43 19.36 -6.07
N GLU A 288 -1.14 19.44 -5.81
CA GLU A 288 -0.34 18.34 -5.27
C GLU A 288 -0.30 18.39 -3.75
N VAL A 289 -0.59 17.25 -3.14
CA VAL A 289 -0.40 17.00 -1.70
C VAL A 289 0.42 15.72 -1.52
N MET A 290 1.31 15.71 -0.53
CA MET A 290 2.16 14.55 -0.25
C MET A 290 1.93 14.07 1.17
N PHE A 291 1.81 12.75 1.30
CA PHE A 291 1.79 12.04 2.57
C PHE A 291 3.08 11.23 2.70
N TYR A 292 3.76 11.35 3.84
CA TYR A 292 5.06 10.74 4.08
C TYR A 292 5.13 10.18 5.50
N GLY A 293 5.78 9.03 5.65
CA GLY A 293 5.98 8.42 6.96
C GLY A 293 6.39 6.94 6.89
N PRO A 294 6.34 6.23 8.03
CA PRO A 294 6.63 4.80 8.09
C PRO A 294 5.51 4.00 7.42
N GLY A 295 5.84 3.34 6.30
CA GLY A 295 4.90 2.55 5.49
C GLY A 295 4.57 1.17 6.06
N ALA A 296 5.24 0.75 7.13
CA ALA A 296 5.04 -0.51 7.84
C ALA A 296 5.55 -0.39 9.29
N GLY A 297 5.34 -1.44 10.08
CA GLY A 297 5.83 -1.53 11.45
C GLY A 297 4.70 -1.76 12.47
N LYS A 298 5.07 -2.31 13.62
CA LYS A 298 4.12 -2.70 14.68
C LYS A 298 3.19 -1.55 15.09
N LEU A 299 3.76 -0.48 15.63
CA LEU A 299 2.98 0.64 16.15
C LEU A 299 2.44 1.57 15.06
N PRO A 300 3.17 1.88 13.97
CA PRO A 300 2.61 2.67 12.87
C PRO A 300 1.34 2.04 12.28
N THR A 301 1.38 0.76 11.92
CA THR A 301 0.21 0.06 11.35
C THR A 301 -0.91 -0.07 12.39
N ALA A 302 -0.59 -0.39 13.63
CA ALA A 302 -1.55 -0.44 14.72
C ALA A 302 -2.25 0.91 14.95
N SER A 303 -1.53 2.03 14.81
CA SER A 303 -2.11 3.37 14.91
C SER A 303 -3.21 3.61 13.88
N ALA A 304 -3.02 3.15 12.64
CA ALA A 304 -4.04 3.24 11.59
C ALA A 304 -5.25 2.34 11.89
N VAL A 305 -5.03 1.10 12.36
CA VAL A 305 -6.10 0.21 12.83
C VAL A 305 -6.91 0.87 13.95
N VAL A 306 -6.24 1.43 14.96
CA VAL A 306 -6.91 2.10 16.08
C VAL A 306 -7.65 3.36 15.62
N ALA A 307 -7.12 4.11 14.65
CA ALA A 307 -7.82 5.25 14.08
C ALA A 307 -9.16 4.85 13.44
N ASP A 308 -9.20 3.72 12.72
CA ASP A 308 -10.43 3.17 12.17
C ASP A 308 -11.39 2.65 13.26
N ILE A 309 -10.87 1.98 14.30
CA ILE A 309 -11.69 1.57 15.46
C ILE A 309 -12.36 2.80 16.10
N VAL A 310 -11.59 3.87 16.32
CA VAL A 310 -12.09 5.12 16.91
C VAL A 310 -13.16 5.74 16.00
N ASP A 311 -12.96 5.76 14.68
CA ASP A 311 -13.95 6.30 13.75
C ASP A 311 -15.27 5.51 13.75
N VAL A 312 -15.16 4.16 13.73
CA VAL A 312 -16.33 3.28 13.81
C VAL A 312 -17.11 3.51 15.10
N ILE A 313 -16.43 3.60 16.23
CA ILE A 313 -17.09 3.83 17.53
C ILE A 313 -17.70 5.24 17.61
N ALA A 314 -17.00 6.27 17.11
CA ALA A 314 -17.52 7.64 17.09
C ALA A 314 -18.80 7.76 16.25
N LYS A 315 -18.87 7.04 15.15
CA LYS A 315 -19.99 7.04 14.18
C LYS A 315 -21.04 5.95 14.44
N ARG A 316 -21.01 5.24 15.59
CA ARG A 316 -21.90 4.10 15.89
C ARG A 316 -23.38 4.39 15.81
N ASN A 317 -23.78 5.64 16.00
CA ASN A 317 -25.18 6.08 15.98
C ASN A 317 -25.58 6.74 14.65
N THR A 318 -24.76 6.58 13.61
CA THR A 318 -25.06 7.10 12.27
C THR A 318 -25.07 5.95 11.27
N ASP A 319 -25.82 6.09 10.20
CA ASP A 319 -25.84 5.11 9.13
C ASP A 319 -24.43 4.95 8.51
N ALA A 320 -24.10 3.72 8.16
CA ALA A 320 -22.87 3.43 7.44
C ALA A 320 -23.01 3.88 5.99
N ALA A 321 -22.13 4.77 5.54
CA ALA A 321 -22.03 5.05 4.12
C ALA A 321 -21.49 3.81 3.39
N PRO A 322 -22.09 3.42 2.25
CA PRO A 322 -21.58 2.32 1.46
C PRO A 322 -20.18 2.65 0.91
N LEU A 323 -19.32 1.65 0.77
CA LEU A 323 -18.01 1.81 0.15
C LEU A 323 -18.14 2.27 -1.31
N GLY A 324 -19.19 1.80 -2.00
CA GLY A 324 -19.54 2.24 -3.35
C GLY A 324 -18.59 1.72 -4.45
N TRP A 325 -17.73 0.77 -4.11
CA TRP A 325 -16.83 0.16 -5.10
C TRP A 325 -17.54 -0.81 -6.00
N VAL A 326 -17.09 -0.85 -7.27
CA VAL A 326 -17.49 -1.85 -8.26
C VAL A 326 -16.24 -2.50 -8.84
N ALA A 327 -16.38 -3.75 -9.30
CA ALA A 327 -15.30 -4.38 -10.06
C ALA A 327 -15.09 -3.63 -11.38
N ALA A 328 -13.86 -3.28 -11.69
CA ALA A 328 -13.53 -2.66 -12.96
C ALA A 328 -13.72 -3.66 -14.11
N THR A 329 -14.27 -3.19 -15.22
CA THR A 329 -14.35 -3.91 -16.49
C THR A 329 -13.17 -3.52 -17.40
N GLU A 330 -12.99 -4.20 -18.53
CA GLU A 330 -11.96 -3.83 -19.51
C GLU A 330 -12.16 -2.40 -20.05
N ASP A 331 -13.41 -1.93 -20.15
CA ASP A 331 -13.71 -0.56 -20.58
C ASP A 331 -13.31 0.50 -19.56
N ASP A 332 -13.16 0.12 -18.30
CA ASP A 332 -12.77 1.02 -17.20
C ASP A 332 -11.24 1.17 -17.07
N VAL A 333 -10.48 0.31 -17.76
CA VAL A 333 -9.02 0.28 -17.67
C VAL A 333 -8.42 0.95 -18.91
N ALA A 334 -7.45 1.85 -18.69
CA ALA A 334 -6.70 2.43 -19.79
C ALA A 334 -5.69 1.43 -20.34
N ASP A 335 -5.52 1.43 -21.66
CA ASP A 335 -4.57 0.56 -22.33
C ASP A 335 -3.14 0.91 -21.96
N PHE A 336 -2.46 0.01 -21.23
CA PHE A 336 -1.09 0.21 -20.79
C PHE A 336 -0.10 0.33 -21.97
N ASP A 337 -0.36 -0.38 -23.07
CA ASP A 337 0.50 -0.35 -24.25
C ASP A 337 0.58 1.06 -24.88
N MET A 338 -0.47 1.86 -24.67
CA MET A 338 -0.56 3.24 -25.12
C MET A 338 -0.05 4.27 -24.11
N PHE A 339 0.39 3.83 -22.91
CA PHE A 339 0.98 4.74 -21.92
C PHE A 339 2.24 5.39 -22.46
N ALA A 340 2.20 6.70 -22.63
CA ALA A 340 3.30 7.48 -23.19
C ALA A 340 3.98 8.35 -22.14
N CYS A 341 5.30 8.20 -22.00
CA CYS A 341 6.14 9.10 -21.20
C CYS A 341 7.57 9.12 -21.76
N ARG A 342 8.38 10.06 -21.28
CA ARG A 342 9.82 10.04 -21.55
C ARG A 342 10.44 8.81 -20.90
N ARG A 343 11.56 8.34 -21.47
CA ARG A 343 12.31 7.18 -20.99
C ARG A 343 13.75 7.55 -20.69
N MET A 344 14.28 7.03 -19.61
CA MET A 344 15.72 6.89 -19.44
C MET A 344 16.13 5.58 -20.10
N ILE A 345 16.91 5.66 -21.16
CA ILE A 345 17.40 4.51 -21.94
C ILE A 345 18.84 4.28 -21.58
N VAL A 346 19.14 3.07 -21.06
CA VAL A 346 20.49 2.59 -20.74
C VAL A 346 20.98 1.74 -21.89
N THR A 347 22.22 2.00 -22.33
CA THR A 347 22.83 1.37 -23.52
C THR A 347 24.32 1.10 -23.31
N ASN A 348 24.84 0.07 -23.97
CA ASN A 348 26.27 -0.20 -24.04
C ASN A 348 26.96 0.55 -25.20
N ALA A 349 26.21 1.24 -26.05
CA ALA A 349 26.71 2.00 -27.18
C ALA A 349 26.71 3.53 -26.87
N LYS A 350 27.88 4.15 -26.95
CA LYS A 350 28.01 5.59 -26.76
C LYS A 350 27.27 6.37 -27.85
N LYS A 351 26.44 7.33 -27.42
CA LYS A 351 25.75 8.29 -28.30
C LYS A 351 26.13 9.71 -27.87
N GLU A 352 25.94 10.67 -28.78
CA GLU A 352 26.12 12.08 -28.45
C GLU A 352 25.14 12.53 -27.37
N GLY A 353 25.59 13.27 -26.37
CA GLY A 353 24.75 13.75 -25.27
C GLY A 353 24.43 12.75 -24.16
N CYS A 354 24.92 11.50 -24.24
CA CYS A 354 24.77 10.53 -23.15
C CYS A 354 25.67 10.86 -21.96
N VAL A 355 25.17 10.50 -20.74
CA VAL A 355 26.01 10.34 -19.56
C VAL A 355 26.62 8.94 -19.53
N GLU A 356 27.73 8.78 -18.80
CA GLU A 356 28.46 7.51 -18.72
C GLU A 356 28.70 7.12 -17.26
N ALA A 357 28.53 5.83 -16.95
CA ALA A 357 28.94 5.19 -15.70
C ALA A 357 29.30 3.72 -15.96
N ASP A 358 30.45 3.27 -15.46
CA ASP A 358 30.95 1.87 -15.52
C ASP A 358 30.91 1.26 -16.95
N GLY A 359 31.23 2.06 -17.95
CA GLY A 359 31.22 1.63 -19.36
C GLY A 359 29.82 1.53 -19.98
N MET A 360 28.79 1.92 -19.24
CA MET A 360 27.41 2.04 -19.71
C MET A 360 27.04 3.50 -19.94
N TYR A 361 26.10 3.74 -20.82
CA TYR A 361 25.63 5.07 -21.20
C TYR A 361 24.13 5.21 -20.98
N ALA A 362 23.67 6.41 -20.67
CA ALA A 362 22.24 6.69 -20.64
C ALA A 362 21.89 8.06 -21.23
N TYR A 363 20.70 8.13 -21.77
CA TYR A 363 20.09 9.36 -22.28
C TYR A 363 18.59 9.36 -22.03
N VAL A 364 17.99 10.56 -22.12
CA VAL A 364 16.54 10.74 -21.98
C VAL A 364 15.95 10.87 -23.39
N SER A 365 14.90 10.10 -23.66
CA SER A 365 14.18 10.12 -24.93
C SER A 365 13.12 11.23 -24.98
N GLU A 366 12.57 11.49 -26.16
CA GLU A 366 11.25 12.07 -26.31
C GLU A 366 10.18 11.11 -25.74
N PRO A 367 8.95 11.61 -25.45
CA PRO A 367 7.85 10.73 -25.04
C PRO A 367 7.60 9.63 -26.06
N MET A 368 7.42 8.40 -25.58
CA MET A 368 7.08 7.23 -26.38
C MET A 368 6.13 6.31 -25.61
N THR A 369 5.34 5.55 -26.33
CA THR A 369 4.43 4.53 -25.79
C THR A 369 5.20 3.30 -25.30
N GLU A 370 4.51 2.39 -24.59
CA GLU A 370 5.11 1.10 -24.20
C GLU A 370 5.50 0.27 -25.40
N VAL A 371 4.64 0.21 -26.42
CA VAL A 371 4.92 -0.51 -27.68
C VAL A 371 6.19 0.01 -28.35
N GLU A 372 6.36 1.32 -28.43
CA GLU A 372 7.55 1.95 -29.01
C GLU A 372 8.81 1.66 -28.16
N ALA A 373 8.67 1.69 -26.82
CA ALA A 373 9.77 1.37 -25.91
C ALA A 373 10.19 -0.09 -26.01
N ASP A 374 9.22 -1.00 -26.11
CA ASP A 374 9.49 -2.44 -26.28
C ASP A 374 10.17 -2.74 -27.62
N ALA A 375 9.80 -2.04 -28.68
CA ALA A 375 10.47 -2.15 -29.96
C ALA A 375 11.97 -1.77 -29.90
N LEU A 376 12.35 -0.86 -28.99
CA LEU A 376 13.77 -0.52 -28.79
C LEU A 376 14.58 -1.64 -28.12
N LYS A 377 13.95 -2.50 -27.33
CA LYS A 377 14.62 -3.64 -26.65
C LYS A 377 15.10 -4.72 -27.63
N VAL A 378 14.62 -4.72 -28.86
CA VAL A 378 15.12 -5.60 -29.93
C VAL A 378 16.55 -5.22 -30.36
N ASN A 379 16.97 -4.02 -30.05
CA ASN A 379 18.35 -3.56 -30.33
C ASN A 379 19.29 -4.06 -29.21
N ASP A 380 20.23 -4.92 -29.55
CA ASP A 380 21.22 -5.51 -28.61
C ASP A 380 22.05 -4.46 -27.84
N SER A 381 22.08 -3.21 -28.27
CA SER A 381 22.74 -2.13 -27.54
C SER A 381 21.92 -1.56 -26.38
N VAL A 382 20.60 -1.76 -26.34
CA VAL A 382 19.72 -1.29 -25.28
C VAL A 382 19.68 -2.31 -24.14
N VAL A 383 20.11 -1.91 -22.96
CA VAL A 383 20.28 -2.79 -21.78
C VAL A 383 19.08 -2.66 -20.83
N ALA A 384 18.62 -1.43 -20.57
CA ALA A 384 17.47 -1.17 -19.74
C ALA A 384 16.71 0.08 -20.19
N ILE A 385 15.42 0.12 -19.90
CA ILE A 385 14.56 1.28 -20.17
C ILE A 385 13.72 1.54 -18.92
N TYR A 386 13.81 2.75 -18.40
CA TYR A 386 13.04 3.20 -17.24
C TYR A 386 12.02 4.27 -17.67
N ARG A 387 10.77 4.12 -17.24
CA ARG A 387 9.75 5.17 -17.35
C ARG A 387 10.19 6.38 -16.52
N MET A 388 9.84 7.56 -16.96
CA MET A 388 10.13 8.79 -16.23
C MET A 388 8.83 9.36 -15.65
N LEU A 389 8.92 9.82 -14.40
CA LEU A 389 7.77 10.39 -13.69
C LEU A 389 7.62 11.88 -14.03
#